data_a4d213934d3bc808973ed2d0875398c8
#
_entry.id   a4d213934d3bc808973ed2d0875398c8
#
_cell.length_a   1.000
_cell.length_b   1.000
_cell.length_c   1.000
_cell.angle_alpha   90.00
_cell.angle_beta   90.00
_cell.angle_gamma   90.00
#
_symmetry.space_group_name_H-M   'P 1'
#
loop_
_entity.id
_entity.type
_entity.pdbx_description
1 polymer ?
#
loop_
_entity_poly.entity_id
_entity_poly.type
_entity_poly.pdbx_seq_one_letter_code
_entity_poly.pdbx_strand_id
1 'polypeptide(L)'
;MVSCGGIETPRLLLLSASERFPAGIGNGYDQVGRGFNDHPNLSYQTNIPHTRDTLTPTNKIARSHQFYNTYRGEGLGSVLLVMRQAWVLPNHIGVVRAATLLRNSVGVLARLVSAPLQIGASFEIKPSPSNRVMLSRTHTDLFGRPIAHLVFNYADEDLRLMERGRELLRGWIPKVGGIGSHEIEVAWSRHHLSTCRMGSSPTTSVVNADLRVHDTRNLYLCGSEAFVTGGGQQPTLTIAAMALRLADHLTARLRAG
;
A
#
# COMPACT_ATOMS: atom_id res chain seq x y z
N MET A 1 1.51 18.62 15.73
CA MET A 1 1.12 17.40 14.97
C MET A 1 2.20 17.12 13.94
N VAL A 2 2.58 15.85 13.78
CA VAL A 2 3.54 15.37 12.76
C VAL A 2 2.80 14.37 11.85
N SER A 3 3.02 14.50 10.53
CA SER A 3 2.33 13.70 9.50
C SER A 3 3.22 13.57 8.27
N CYS A 4 4.44 13.00 8.47
CA CYS A 4 5.46 12.87 7.43
C CYS A 4 5.47 11.49 6.76
N GLY A 5 4.45 10.65 7.05
CA GLY A 5 4.29 9.31 6.51
C GLY A 5 5.17 8.26 7.19
N GLY A 6 5.01 7.00 6.75
CA GLY A 6 5.55 5.83 7.44
C GLY A 6 7.08 5.67 7.42
N ILE A 7 7.82 6.51 6.73
CA ILE A 7 9.29 6.49 6.73
C ILE A 7 9.87 7.73 7.42
N GLU A 8 9.41 8.93 7.04
CA GLU A 8 10.01 10.16 7.54
C GLU A 8 9.52 10.54 8.95
N THR A 9 8.30 10.12 9.35
CA THR A 9 7.84 10.30 10.75
C THR A 9 8.75 9.58 11.74
N PRO A 10 8.98 8.25 11.63
CA PRO A 10 9.91 7.58 12.56
C PRO A 10 11.33 8.09 12.43
N ARG A 11 11.80 8.44 11.23
CA ARG A 11 13.13 9.07 11.08
C ARG A 11 13.24 10.36 11.88
N LEU A 12 12.24 11.25 11.78
CA LEU A 12 12.20 12.51 12.52
C LEU A 12 12.23 12.28 14.03
N LEU A 13 11.42 11.33 14.54
CA LEU A 13 11.38 11.01 15.96
C LEU A 13 12.73 10.46 16.48
N LEU A 14 13.37 9.58 15.70
CA LEU A 14 14.70 9.03 16.02
C LEU A 14 15.80 10.11 15.99
N LEU A 15 15.76 11.04 15.03
CA LEU A 15 16.67 12.17 14.94
C LEU A 15 16.48 13.20 16.06
N SER A 16 15.32 13.19 16.74
CA SER A 16 14.97 14.10 17.83
C SER A 16 15.50 13.60 19.21
N ALA A 17 16.66 12.94 19.21
CA ALA A 17 17.32 12.54 20.43
C ALA A 17 17.80 13.76 21.24
N SER A 18 17.67 13.69 22.57
CA SER A 18 18.08 14.71 23.52
C SER A 18 18.35 14.09 24.89
N GLU A 19 18.82 14.87 25.87
CA GLU A 19 18.99 14.38 27.25
C GLU A 19 17.69 13.78 27.80
N ARG A 20 16.55 14.38 27.51
CA ARG A 20 15.24 13.87 27.95
C ARG A 20 14.78 12.64 27.16
N PHE A 21 15.18 12.49 25.92
CA PHE A 21 14.77 11.41 25.01
C PHE A 21 16.02 10.82 24.33
N PRO A 22 16.89 10.12 25.06
CA PRO A 22 18.20 9.70 24.53
C PRO A 22 18.11 8.75 23.32
N ALA A 23 17.03 7.99 23.19
CA ALA A 23 16.79 7.10 22.06
C ALA A 23 15.88 7.72 20.95
N GLY A 24 15.57 9.02 21.05
CA GLY A 24 14.58 9.71 20.22
C GLY A 24 13.21 9.82 20.90
N ILE A 25 12.39 10.76 20.44
CA ILE A 25 11.06 11.01 21.02
C ILE A 25 10.15 9.81 20.74
N GLY A 26 9.42 9.35 21.76
CA GLY A 26 8.52 8.21 21.68
C GLY A 26 9.20 6.84 21.62
N ASN A 27 10.53 6.79 21.77
CA ASN A 27 11.34 5.59 21.56
C ASN A 27 11.98 4.99 22.83
N GLY A 28 11.47 5.33 24.00
CA GLY A 28 11.98 4.79 25.28
C GLY A 28 11.94 3.26 25.39
N TYR A 29 11.09 2.61 24.62
CA TYR A 29 10.93 1.15 24.55
C TYR A 29 11.29 0.57 23.18
N ASP A 30 12.08 1.29 22.37
CA ASP A 30 12.51 0.85 21.02
C ASP A 30 11.35 0.45 20.10
N GLN A 31 10.23 1.21 20.15
CA GLN A 31 9.06 0.95 19.31
C GLN A 31 9.01 1.79 18.03
N VAL A 32 9.66 2.95 18.01
CA VAL A 32 9.68 3.83 16.82
C VAL A 32 10.40 3.14 15.67
N GLY A 33 9.74 3.13 14.54
CA GLY A 33 10.21 2.50 13.32
C GLY A 33 9.85 1.03 13.18
N ARG A 34 9.49 0.30 14.25
CA ARG A 34 9.13 -1.12 14.19
C ARG A 34 7.78 -1.35 13.54
N GLY A 35 7.63 -2.51 12.93
CA GLY A 35 6.38 -2.93 12.27
C GLY A 35 6.24 -2.38 10.85
N PHE A 36 7.33 -1.86 10.25
CA PHE A 36 7.28 -1.38 8.88
C PHE A 36 6.67 -2.43 7.95
N ASN A 37 5.63 -2.04 7.24
CA ASN A 37 5.01 -2.85 6.20
C ASN A 37 4.53 -1.99 5.04
N ASP A 38 4.21 -2.64 3.94
CA ASP A 38 3.64 -2.07 2.72
C ASP A 38 2.70 -3.11 2.10
N HIS A 39 2.05 -2.76 1.02
CA HIS A 39 1.24 -3.68 0.23
C HIS A 39 2.02 -4.11 -1.02
N PRO A 40 2.62 -5.31 -1.05
CA PRO A 40 3.15 -5.84 -2.30
C PRO A 40 2.02 -6.10 -3.29
N ASN A 41 2.29 -5.84 -4.56
CA ASN A 41 1.38 -6.11 -5.66
C ASN A 41 1.99 -7.16 -6.59
N LEU A 42 1.27 -8.22 -6.82
CA LEU A 42 1.55 -9.20 -7.85
C LEU A 42 0.60 -8.96 -9.02
N SER A 43 1.10 -8.98 -10.23
CA SER A 43 0.28 -8.71 -11.41
C SER A 43 0.65 -9.62 -12.57
N TYR A 44 -0.35 -9.91 -13.40
CA TYR A 44 -0.20 -10.55 -14.71
C TYR A 44 -0.62 -9.58 -15.80
N GLN A 45 0.16 -9.53 -16.86
CA GLN A 45 -0.26 -8.93 -18.12
C GLN A 45 -0.87 -10.02 -19.00
N THR A 46 -2.07 -9.78 -19.50
CA THR A 46 -2.75 -10.65 -20.47
C THR A 46 -3.38 -9.78 -21.57
N ASN A 47 -3.82 -10.40 -22.65
CA ASN A 47 -4.58 -9.73 -23.68
C ASN A 47 -6.00 -10.25 -23.68
N ILE A 48 -6.98 -9.35 -23.82
CA ILE A 48 -8.40 -9.71 -23.94
C ILE A 48 -8.93 -9.30 -25.32
N PRO A 49 -9.91 -10.03 -25.89
CA PRO A 49 -10.54 -9.62 -27.13
C PRO A 49 -11.11 -8.21 -27.02
N HIS A 50 -10.96 -7.41 -28.08
CA HIS A 50 -11.57 -6.10 -28.10
C HIS A 50 -13.10 -6.17 -28.05
N THR A 51 -13.65 -5.43 -27.10
CA THR A 51 -15.09 -5.12 -27.03
C THR A 51 -15.28 -3.63 -27.33
N ARG A 52 -16.53 -3.19 -27.53
CA ARG A 52 -16.86 -1.76 -27.68
C ARG A 52 -16.30 -0.92 -26.54
N ASP A 53 -16.31 -1.46 -25.31
CA ASP A 53 -15.84 -0.79 -24.10
C ASP A 53 -14.32 -0.75 -23.99
N THR A 54 -13.59 -1.72 -24.56
CA THR A 54 -12.13 -1.72 -24.56
C THR A 54 -11.52 -0.70 -25.54
N LEU A 55 -12.30 -0.24 -26.52
CA LEU A 55 -11.90 0.77 -27.48
C LEU A 55 -12.06 2.21 -26.97
N THR A 56 -12.72 2.41 -25.84
CA THR A 56 -12.86 3.73 -25.23
C THR A 56 -11.55 4.13 -24.55
N PRO A 57 -10.94 5.30 -24.87
CA PRO A 57 -9.68 5.73 -24.33
C PRO A 57 -9.81 6.21 -22.86
N THR A 58 -10.13 5.29 -21.96
CA THR A 58 -10.24 5.58 -20.52
C THR A 58 -9.45 4.53 -19.75
N ASN A 59 -8.62 4.97 -18.81
CA ASN A 59 -7.99 4.09 -17.84
C ASN A 59 -9.08 3.54 -16.91
N LYS A 60 -9.52 2.31 -17.17
CA LYS A 60 -10.49 1.64 -16.31
C LYS A 60 -9.76 0.84 -15.23
N ILE A 61 -10.13 1.11 -13.98
CA ILE A 61 -9.65 0.36 -12.83
C ILE A 61 -10.85 -0.24 -12.13
N ALA A 62 -10.87 -1.57 -12.01
CA ALA A 62 -11.83 -2.30 -11.21
C ALA A 62 -11.14 -2.92 -9.99
N ARG A 63 -11.83 -2.96 -8.86
CA ARG A 63 -11.37 -3.60 -7.63
C ARG A 63 -12.44 -4.55 -7.13
N SER A 64 -12.01 -5.69 -6.58
CA SER A 64 -12.91 -6.64 -5.95
C SER A 64 -12.43 -7.02 -4.55
N HIS A 65 -13.33 -6.88 -3.57
CA HIS A 65 -13.12 -7.29 -2.18
C HIS A 65 -13.62 -8.72 -1.93
N GLN A 66 -14.07 -9.44 -2.97
CA GLN A 66 -14.60 -10.81 -2.84
C GLN A 66 -13.63 -11.75 -2.09
N PHE A 67 -12.33 -11.57 -2.28
CA PHE A 67 -11.29 -12.41 -1.69
C PHE A 67 -10.64 -11.79 -0.45
N TYR A 68 -11.17 -10.66 0.04
CA TYR A 68 -10.55 -9.89 1.11
C TYR A 68 -10.35 -10.69 2.40
N ASN A 69 -11.31 -11.55 2.75
CA ASN A 69 -11.27 -12.36 3.97
C ASN A 69 -11.08 -13.86 3.71
N THR A 70 -10.87 -14.28 2.45
CA THR A 70 -10.89 -15.69 2.05
C THR A 70 -9.86 -16.54 2.81
N TYR A 71 -8.68 -15.99 3.06
CA TYR A 71 -7.58 -16.73 3.65
C TYR A 71 -7.38 -16.48 5.16
N ARG A 72 -8.29 -15.74 5.80
CA ARG A 72 -8.20 -15.45 7.24
C ARG A 72 -8.28 -16.71 8.11
N GLY A 73 -9.05 -17.73 7.70
CA GLY A 73 -9.13 -19.02 8.37
C GLY A 73 -7.82 -19.81 8.36
N GLU A 74 -6.93 -19.52 7.41
CA GLU A 74 -5.57 -20.08 7.31
C GLU A 74 -4.54 -19.22 8.10
N GLY A 75 -4.99 -18.19 8.83
CA GLY A 75 -4.11 -17.26 9.53
C GLY A 75 -3.42 -16.24 8.62
N LEU A 76 -3.79 -16.18 7.34
CA LEU A 76 -3.19 -15.29 6.34
C LEU A 76 -3.88 -13.91 6.31
N GLY A 77 -3.24 -12.94 5.67
CA GLY A 77 -3.76 -11.59 5.49
C GLY A 77 -4.82 -11.48 4.39
N SER A 78 -5.22 -10.25 4.11
CA SER A 78 -6.25 -9.91 3.12
C SER A 78 -5.66 -9.86 1.71
N VAL A 79 -6.50 -10.16 0.69
CA VAL A 79 -6.18 -10.02 -0.74
C VAL A 79 -7.20 -9.09 -1.39
N LEU A 80 -6.72 -8.03 -2.02
CA LEU A 80 -7.52 -7.14 -2.86
C LEU A 80 -7.22 -7.43 -4.32
N LEU A 81 -8.23 -7.84 -5.10
CA LEU A 81 -8.07 -8.02 -6.54
C LEU A 81 -8.18 -6.67 -7.25
N VAL A 82 -7.28 -6.42 -8.19
CA VAL A 82 -7.25 -5.19 -8.99
C VAL A 82 -7.12 -5.54 -10.46
N MET A 83 -7.99 -5.01 -11.29
CA MET A 83 -7.89 -5.09 -12.74
C MET A 83 -7.69 -3.69 -13.31
N ARG A 84 -6.73 -3.56 -14.21
CA ARG A 84 -6.45 -2.30 -14.92
C ARG A 84 -6.42 -2.57 -16.40
N GLN A 85 -7.25 -1.89 -17.15
CA GLN A 85 -7.12 -1.85 -18.58
C GLN A 85 -6.00 -0.86 -18.91
N ALA A 86 -4.87 -1.37 -19.41
CA ALA A 86 -3.79 -0.50 -19.87
C ALA A 86 -4.26 0.27 -21.10
N TRP A 87 -3.96 1.57 -21.09
CA TRP A 87 -4.21 2.42 -22.25
C TRP A 87 -3.24 2.04 -23.38
N VAL A 88 -3.76 1.84 -24.58
CA VAL A 88 -2.90 1.77 -25.76
C VAL A 88 -2.31 3.15 -25.96
N LEU A 89 -0.99 3.25 -26.00
CA LEU A 89 -0.23 4.51 -26.13
C LEU A 89 -0.81 5.41 -27.25
N PRO A 90 -0.74 6.74 -27.12
CA PRO A 90 -1.25 7.71 -28.11
C PRO A 90 -0.78 7.48 -29.54
N ASN A 91 0.42 6.90 -29.71
CA ASN A 91 0.99 6.56 -31.02
C ASN A 91 0.20 5.48 -31.79
N HIS A 92 -0.75 4.80 -31.13
CA HIS A 92 -1.62 3.81 -31.76
C HIS A 92 -3.04 4.33 -32.04
N ILE A 93 -3.32 5.63 -31.81
CA ILE A 93 -4.64 6.23 -32.10
C ILE A 93 -5.02 6.02 -33.59
N GLY A 94 -4.07 6.11 -34.49
CA GLY A 94 -4.27 5.81 -35.91
C GLY A 94 -4.65 4.36 -36.15
N VAL A 95 -3.99 3.42 -35.47
CA VAL A 95 -4.26 1.98 -35.57
C VAL A 95 -5.62 1.65 -34.93
N VAL A 96 -5.95 2.25 -33.79
CA VAL A 96 -7.25 2.08 -33.14
C VAL A 96 -8.40 2.67 -33.97
N ARG A 97 -8.20 3.85 -34.61
CA ARG A 97 -9.17 4.43 -35.54
C ARG A 97 -9.33 3.58 -36.80
N ALA A 98 -8.22 3.11 -37.39
CA ALA A 98 -8.26 2.20 -38.52
C ALA A 98 -8.92 0.87 -38.18
N ALA A 99 -8.63 0.29 -37.01
CA ALA A 99 -9.27 -0.93 -36.51
C ALA A 99 -10.77 -0.73 -36.23
N THR A 100 -11.19 0.46 -35.78
CA THR A 100 -12.60 0.80 -35.57
C THR A 100 -13.35 0.95 -36.89
N LEU A 101 -12.73 1.57 -37.89
CA LEU A 101 -13.27 1.69 -39.24
C LEU A 101 -13.33 0.32 -39.95
N LEU A 102 -12.28 -0.48 -39.82
CA LEU A 102 -12.21 -1.86 -40.33
C LEU A 102 -13.23 -2.79 -39.65
N ARG A 103 -13.51 -2.58 -38.35
CA ARG A 103 -14.54 -3.34 -37.60
C ARG A 103 -15.94 -3.16 -38.15
N ASN A 104 -16.29 -1.96 -38.60
CA ASN A 104 -17.58 -1.68 -39.22
C ASN A 104 -17.69 -2.29 -40.61
N SER A 105 -16.54 -2.58 -41.24
CA SER A 105 -16.46 -3.12 -42.60
C SER A 105 -16.16 -4.63 -42.66
N VAL A 106 -15.46 -5.20 -41.66
CA VAL A 106 -15.01 -6.60 -41.65
C VAL A 106 -14.97 -7.17 -40.24
N GLY A 107 -16.11 -7.65 -39.77
CA GLY A 107 -16.30 -8.13 -38.37
C GLY A 107 -15.41 -9.30 -37.89
N VAL A 108 -14.61 -9.93 -38.77
CA VAL A 108 -13.70 -11.02 -38.43
C VAL A 108 -12.31 -10.50 -38.03
N LEU A 109 -11.80 -9.45 -38.67
CA LEU A 109 -10.47 -8.88 -38.37
C LEU A 109 -10.43 -8.12 -37.04
N ALA A 110 -11.55 -7.57 -36.59
CA ALA A 110 -11.62 -6.90 -35.28
C ALA A 110 -11.47 -7.87 -34.10
N ARG A 111 -11.72 -9.17 -34.29
CA ARG A 111 -11.47 -10.21 -33.27
C ARG A 111 -10.00 -10.56 -33.12
N LEU A 112 -9.16 -10.15 -34.05
CA LEU A 112 -7.71 -10.37 -34.02
C LEU A 112 -6.95 -9.27 -33.26
N VAL A 113 -7.60 -8.14 -32.98
CA VAL A 113 -6.99 -7.05 -32.21
C VAL A 113 -7.38 -7.23 -30.75
N SER A 114 -6.40 -7.42 -29.90
CA SER A 114 -6.57 -7.60 -28.46
C SER A 114 -6.13 -6.37 -27.68
N ALA A 115 -6.81 -6.09 -26.57
CA ALA A 115 -6.43 -5.03 -25.63
C ALA A 115 -5.62 -5.60 -24.47
N PRO A 116 -4.54 -4.94 -24.05
CA PRO A 116 -3.80 -5.34 -22.86
C PRO A 116 -4.66 -5.13 -21.60
N LEU A 117 -4.70 -6.15 -20.75
CA LEU A 117 -5.31 -6.14 -19.43
C LEU A 117 -4.28 -6.54 -18.39
N GLN A 118 -4.11 -5.71 -17.37
CA GLN A 118 -3.39 -6.07 -16.18
C GLN A 118 -4.37 -6.55 -15.11
N ILE A 119 -4.19 -7.79 -14.64
CA ILE A 119 -4.91 -8.33 -13.50
C ILE A 119 -3.91 -8.54 -12.36
N GLY A 120 -4.22 -8.04 -11.18
CA GLY A 120 -3.30 -8.09 -10.06
C GLY A 120 -4.00 -8.26 -8.72
N ALA A 121 -3.20 -8.52 -7.71
CA ALA A 121 -3.60 -8.60 -6.33
C ALA A 121 -2.67 -7.73 -5.47
N SER A 122 -3.26 -7.01 -4.52
CA SER A 122 -2.58 -6.31 -3.44
C SER A 122 -2.75 -7.10 -2.16
N PHE A 123 -1.69 -7.29 -1.40
CA PHE A 123 -1.64 -8.17 -0.23
C PHE A 123 -1.45 -7.37 1.05
N GLU A 124 -2.15 -7.80 2.09
CA GLU A 124 -1.86 -7.37 3.46
C GLU A 124 -0.63 -8.11 3.98
N ILE A 125 0.40 -7.36 4.35
CA ILE A 125 1.56 -7.87 5.09
C ILE A 125 1.36 -7.56 6.56
N LYS A 126 1.56 -8.55 7.43
CA LYS A 126 1.45 -8.36 8.87
C LYS A 126 2.66 -7.60 9.40
N PRO A 127 2.46 -6.58 10.27
CA PRO A 127 3.57 -5.89 10.89
C PRO A 127 4.45 -6.85 11.71
N SER A 128 5.72 -6.96 11.37
CA SER A 128 6.73 -7.71 12.12
C SER A 128 7.65 -6.76 12.87
N PRO A 129 7.96 -6.99 14.16
CA PRO A 129 8.91 -6.14 14.90
C PRO A 129 10.33 -6.12 14.32
N SER A 130 10.72 -7.13 13.53
CA SER A 130 12.01 -7.19 12.81
C SER A 130 12.03 -6.28 11.60
N ASN A 131 10.88 -6.01 10.97
CA ASN A 131 10.74 -5.07 9.87
C ASN A 131 10.67 -3.66 10.43
N ARG A 132 11.63 -2.81 10.09
CA ARG A 132 11.72 -1.50 10.72
C ARG A 132 12.41 -0.42 9.91
N VAL A 133 12.09 0.81 10.22
CA VAL A 133 12.84 2.02 9.84
C VAL A 133 13.85 2.32 10.94
N MET A 134 15.11 2.53 10.59
CA MET A 134 16.20 2.91 11.47
C MET A 134 16.94 4.13 10.91
N LEU A 135 17.81 4.73 11.67
CA LEU A 135 18.78 5.68 11.15
C LEU A 135 19.98 4.95 10.54
N SER A 136 20.41 5.37 9.35
CA SER A 136 21.62 4.87 8.73
C SER A 136 22.84 5.22 9.57
N ARG A 137 23.77 4.28 9.67
CA ARG A 137 25.07 4.49 10.36
C ARG A 137 26.15 5.03 9.43
N THR A 138 25.93 4.98 8.12
CA THR A 138 26.97 5.22 7.10
C THR A 138 26.57 6.28 6.08
N HIS A 139 25.28 6.60 5.94
CA HIS A 139 24.79 7.52 4.93
C HIS A 139 24.03 8.68 5.57
N THR A 140 24.25 9.88 5.05
CA THR A 140 23.57 11.11 5.48
C THR A 140 22.90 11.79 4.29
N ASP A 141 21.94 12.66 4.61
CA ASP A 141 21.34 13.57 3.63
C ASP A 141 22.25 14.78 3.35
N LEU A 142 21.79 15.71 2.51
CA LEU A 142 22.52 16.92 2.14
C LEU A 142 22.83 17.85 3.33
N PHE A 143 22.16 17.66 4.46
CA PHE A 143 22.37 18.42 5.71
C PHE A 143 23.25 17.67 6.73
N GLY A 144 23.87 16.55 6.34
CA GLY A 144 24.71 15.73 7.21
C GLY A 144 23.92 14.89 8.24
N ARG A 145 22.60 14.77 8.10
CA ARG A 145 21.75 13.98 9.02
C ARG A 145 21.59 12.55 8.52
N PRO A 146 21.63 11.53 9.39
CA PRO A 146 21.38 10.15 8.99
C PRO A 146 20.09 9.99 8.18
N ILE A 147 20.15 9.31 7.04
CA ILE A 147 18.97 8.96 6.25
C ILE A 147 18.24 7.76 6.87
N ALA A 148 17.00 7.51 6.44
CA ALA A 148 16.28 6.31 6.83
C ALA A 148 16.95 5.06 6.24
N HIS A 149 17.13 4.04 7.07
CA HIS A 149 17.57 2.70 6.70
C HIS A 149 16.40 1.74 6.93
N LEU A 150 15.96 1.04 5.87
CA LEU A 150 14.83 0.12 5.92
C LEU A 150 15.36 -1.30 6.05
N VAL A 151 14.88 -2.01 7.08
CA VAL A 151 15.03 -3.46 7.22
C VAL A 151 13.67 -4.08 6.97
N PHE A 152 13.60 -4.96 5.97
CA PHE A 152 12.37 -5.64 5.62
C PHE A 152 12.63 -7.06 5.13
N ASN A 153 11.84 -8.00 5.65
CA ASN A 153 11.78 -9.37 5.19
C ASN A 153 10.31 -9.83 5.18
N TYR A 154 9.93 -10.61 4.18
CA TYR A 154 8.65 -11.31 4.19
C TYR A 154 8.69 -12.44 5.20
N ALA A 155 7.62 -12.61 5.96
CA ALA A 155 7.40 -13.81 6.76
C ALA A 155 6.88 -14.96 5.87
N ASP A 156 6.95 -16.18 6.37
CA ASP A 156 6.45 -17.35 5.61
C ASP A 156 4.95 -17.26 5.30
N GLU A 157 4.17 -16.65 6.19
CA GLU A 157 2.75 -16.37 5.95
C GLU A 157 2.53 -15.40 4.80
N ASP A 158 3.38 -14.37 4.68
CA ASP A 158 3.29 -13.39 3.60
C ASP A 158 3.58 -14.05 2.25
N LEU A 159 4.62 -14.91 2.20
CA LEU A 159 4.97 -15.66 0.99
C LEU A 159 3.86 -16.64 0.61
N ARG A 160 3.26 -17.33 1.59
CA ARG A 160 2.10 -18.21 1.35
C ARG A 160 0.90 -17.44 0.83
N LEU A 161 0.61 -16.24 1.40
CA LEU A 161 -0.47 -15.39 0.93
C LEU A 161 -0.26 -14.96 -0.52
N MET A 162 0.96 -14.56 -0.87
CA MET A 162 1.30 -14.18 -2.26
C MET A 162 1.16 -15.37 -3.22
N GLU A 163 1.50 -16.61 -2.80
CA GLU A 163 1.29 -17.80 -3.63
C GLU A 163 -0.21 -18.10 -3.82
N ARG A 164 -1.02 -18.01 -2.77
CA ARG A 164 -2.49 -18.08 -2.90
C ARG A 164 -3.05 -17.03 -3.86
N GLY A 165 -2.52 -15.81 -3.80
CA GLY A 165 -2.90 -14.76 -4.74
C GLY A 165 -2.47 -15.07 -6.18
N ARG A 166 -1.32 -15.70 -6.36
CA ARG A 166 -0.83 -16.15 -7.67
C ARG A 166 -1.74 -17.22 -8.28
N GLU A 167 -2.12 -18.22 -7.49
CA GLU A 167 -3.08 -19.25 -7.89
C GLU A 167 -4.44 -18.63 -8.29
N LEU A 168 -4.93 -17.69 -7.46
CA LEU A 168 -6.18 -16.96 -7.71
C LEU A 168 -6.13 -16.20 -9.05
N LEU A 169 -5.06 -15.43 -9.29
CA LEU A 169 -4.92 -14.64 -10.51
C LEU A 169 -4.85 -15.53 -11.74
N ARG A 170 -4.06 -16.62 -11.70
CA ARG A 170 -3.98 -17.61 -12.81
C ARG A 170 -5.35 -18.22 -13.12
N GLY A 171 -6.15 -18.51 -12.08
CA GLY A 171 -7.50 -19.02 -12.25
C GLY A 171 -8.50 -18.00 -12.82
N TRP A 172 -8.23 -16.72 -12.69
CA TRP A 172 -9.10 -15.64 -13.20
C TRP A 172 -8.79 -15.22 -14.63
N ILE A 173 -7.55 -15.36 -15.10
CA ILE A 173 -7.13 -14.98 -16.46
C ILE A 173 -8.05 -15.58 -17.54
N PRO A 174 -8.31 -16.91 -17.56
CA PRO A 174 -9.24 -17.48 -18.53
C PRO A 174 -10.69 -16.97 -18.39
N LYS A 175 -11.14 -16.71 -17.15
CA LYS A 175 -12.50 -16.23 -16.87
C LYS A 175 -12.78 -14.84 -17.44
N VAL A 176 -11.75 -14.00 -17.52
CA VAL A 176 -11.85 -12.67 -18.15
C VAL A 176 -11.57 -12.71 -19.67
N GLY A 177 -11.44 -13.90 -20.25
CA GLY A 177 -11.12 -14.04 -21.68
C GLY A 177 -9.68 -13.73 -22.02
N GLY A 178 -8.77 -13.87 -21.05
CA GLY A 178 -7.35 -13.60 -21.23
C GLY A 178 -6.69 -14.61 -22.17
N ILE A 179 -5.91 -14.09 -23.14
CA ILE A 179 -5.16 -14.88 -24.13
C ILE A 179 -3.67 -14.66 -23.88
N GLY A 180 -2.97 -15.71 -23.49
CA GLY A 180 -1.59 -15.63 -23.04
C GLY A 180 -1.47 -14.80 -21.77
N SER A 181 -0.48 -15.08 -20.97
CA SER A 181 -0.20 -14.26 -19.79
C SER A 181 1.25 -14.40 -19.36
N HIS A 182 1.80 -13.33 -18.79
CA HIS A 182 3.08 -13.37 -18.12
C HIS A 182 2.99 -12.60 -16.80
N GLU A 183 3.70 -13.10 -15.80
CA GLU A 183 3.79 -12.45 -14.49
C GLU A 183 4.68 -11.21 -14.62
N ILE A 184 4.22 -10.11 -14.03
CA ILE A 184 5.01 -8.90 -13.86
C ILE A 184 5.66 -9.00 -12.48
N GLU A 185 6.88 -8.50 -12.36
CA GLU A 185 7.61 -8.46 -11.09
C GLU A 185 6.76 -7.85 -9.97
N VAL A 186 6.91 -8.41 -8.76
CA VAL A 186 6.24 -7.91 -7.56
C VAL A 186 6.69 -6.48 -7.27
N ALA A 187 5.74 -5.56 -7.24
CA ALA A 187 5.98 -4.15 -6.97
C ALA A 187 5.42 -3.74 -5.60
N TRP A 188 6.06 -2.77 -4.97
CA TRP A 188 5.57 -2.14 -3.75
C TRP A 188 4.54 -1.06 -4.05
N SER A 189 3.48 -0.99 -3.25
CA SER A 189 2.44 0.05 -3.38
C SER A 189 2.89 1.42 -2.87
N ARG A 190 3.98 1.46 -2.10
CA ARG A 190 4.45 2.66 -1.37
C ARG A 190 3.44 3.14 -0.33
N HIS A 191 2.72 2.20 0.25
CA HIS A 191 1.81 2.41 1.37
C HIS A 191 2.53 2.08 2.68
N HIS A 192 3.51 2.90 3.05
CA HIS A 192 4.34 2.67 4.23
C HIS A 192 3.52 2.83 5.51
N LEU A 193 3.44 1.77 6.34
CA LEU A 193 2.49 1.65 7.44
C LEU A 193 3.18 1.26 8.75
N SER A 194 2.49 1.48 9.88
CA SER A 194 2.70 0.87 11.21
C SER A 194 4.00 1.21 11.94
N THR A 195 4.83 2.10 11.45
CA THR A 195 6.16 2.43 12.01
C THR A 195 6.13 3.26 13.29
N CYS A 196 4.97 3.80 13.66
CA CYS A 196 4.69 4.46 14.93
C CYS A 196 3.34 3.99 15.47
N ARG A 197 3.17 2.68 15.53
CA ARG A 197 1.91 1.99 15.76
C ARG A 197 1.15 2.50 16.98
N MET A 198 -0.19 2.59 16.84
CA MET A 198 -1.13 2.89 17.92
C MET A 198 -1.31 1.69 18.86
N GLY A 199 -1.49 1.96 20.15
CA GLY A 199 -1.81 0.95 21.15
C GLY A 199 -1.98 1.53 22.55
N SER A 200 -2.30 0.69 23.51
CA SER A 200 -2.59 1.09 24.89
C SER A 200 -1.34 1.19 25.78
N SER A 201 -0.22 0.57 25.38
CA SER A 201 0.99 0.52 26.19
C SER A 201 2.20 1.10 25.44
N PRO A 202 3.01 1.94 26.10
CA PRO A 202 4.25 2.46 25.52
C PRO A 202 5.30 1.37 25.24
N THR A 203 5.19 0.21 25.89
CA THR A 203 6.11 -0.91 25.67
C THR A 203 5.87 -1.64 24.35
N THR A 204 4.70 -1.46 23.72
CA THR A 204 4.30 -2.14 22.48
C THR A 204 3.80 -1.21 21.40
N SER A 205 3.75 0.11 21.66
CA SER A 205 3.23 1.11 20.73
C SER A 205 3.91 2.46 20.93
N VAL A 206 3.79 3.35 19.95
CA VAL A 206 4.36 4.71 19.98
C VAL A 206 3.31 5.74 20.36
N VAL A 207 2.08 5.59 19.88
CA VAL A 207 0.97 6.51 20.18
C VAL A 207 -0.20 5.79 20.84
N ASN A 208 -0.97 6.54 21.64
CA ASN A 208 -2.21 6.06 22.24
C ASN A 208 -3.39 6.11 21.25
N ALA A 209 -4.60 5.77 21.74
CA ALA A 209 -5.82 5.79 20.94
C ALA A 209 -6.14 7.18 20.35
N ASP A 210 -5.72 8.26 20.99
CA ASP A 210 -5.91 9.64 20.52
C ASP A 210 -4.77 10.11 19.61
N LEU A 211 -3.91 9.21 19.16
CA LEU A 211 -2.73 9.49 18.32
C LEU A 211 -1.66 10.35 19.00
N ARG A 212 -1.70 10.48 20.32
CA ARG A 212 -0.69 11.19 21.10
C ARG A 212 0.48 10.26 21.41
N VAL A 213 1.71 10.73 21.18
CA VAL A 213 2.93 10.01 21.56
C VAL A 213 2.93 9.82 23.09
N HIS A 214 3.15 8.58 23.56
CA HIS A 214 2.93 8.17 24.96
C HIS A 214 3.70 9.03 25.97
N ASP A 215 4.96 9.34 25.70
CA ASP A 215 5.87 10.05 26.60
C ASP A 215 5.85 11.58 26.43
N THR A 216 4.88 12.11 25.68
CA THR A 216 4.71 13.54 25.44
C THR A 216 3.31 14.02 25.84
N ARG A 217 3.19 15.36 26.07
CA ARG A 217 1.89 15.96 26.41
C ARG A 217 1.16 16.55 25.20
N ASN A 218 1.89 16.93 24.16
CA ASN A 218 1.40 17.77 23.05
C ASN A 218 1.91 17.35 21.66
N LEU A 219 2.49 16.15 21.54
CA LEU A 219 2.91 15.62 20.25
C LEU A 219 1.92 14.54 19.78
N TYR A 220 1.39 14.73 18.58
CA TYR A 220 0.44 13.83 17.92
C TYR A 220 0.97 13.42 16.56
N LEU A 221 0.77 12.15 16.19
CA LEU A 221 1.10 11.60 14.88
C LEU A 221 -0.19 11.28 14.14
N CYS A 222 -0.29 11.69 12.86
CA CYS A 222 -1.51 11.48 12.09
C CYS A 222 -1.18 11.10 10.65
N GLY A 223 -1.05 9.81 10.44
CA GLY A 223 -0.78 9.22 9.13
C GLY A 223 -0.80 7.70 9.22
N SER A 224 -0.39 7.05 8.14
CA SER A 224 -0.33 5.59 8.05
C SER A 224 0.68 4.95 9.00
N GLU A 225 1.64 5.70 9.49
CA GLU A 225 2.60 5.24 10.50
C GLU A 225 1.94 4.78 11.81
N ALA A 226 0.76 5.34 12.13
CA ALA A 226 0.02 4.99 13.35
C ALA A 226 -0.84 3.72 13.22
N PHE A 227 -0.97 3.14 12.04
CA PHE A 227 -1.80 1.95 11.81
C PHE A 227 -1.29 0.76 12.61
N VAL A 228 -2.24 -0.05 13.13
CA VAL A 228 -1.94 -1.32 13.81
C VAL A 228 -1.68 -2.42 12.79
N THR A 229 -2.51 -2.47 11.73
CA THR A 229 -2.37 -3.33 10.55
C THR A 229 -2.80 -2.55 9.32
N GLY A 230 -2.34 -2.94 8.13
CA GLY A 230 -2.64 -2.23 6.89
C GLY A 230 -3.93 -2.67 6.20
N GLY A 231 -4.40 -3.90 6.46
CA GLY A 231 -5.34 -4.54 5.55
C GLY A 231 -4.76 -4.68 4.13
N GLY A 232 -5.53 -5.15 3.17
CA GLY A 232 -5.11 -5.22 1.74
C GLY A 232 -5.53 -4.00 0.92
N GLN A 233 -6.09 -2.95 1.55
CA GLN A 233 -6.66 -1.79 0.87
C GLN A 233 -5.79 -0.54 1.02
N GLN A 234 -5.96 0.40 0.09
CA GLN A 234 -5.26 1.70 0.15
C GLN A 234 -5.59 2.45 1.45
N PRO A 235 -4.60 3.03 2.15
CA PRO A 235 -4.78 3.57 3.50
C PRO A 235 -5.44 4.95 3.56
N THR A 236 -5.56 5.67 2.44
CA THR A 236 -5.91 7.11 2.38
C THR A 236 -7.22 7.45 3.09
N LEU A 237 -8.29 6.64 2.89
CA LEU A 237 -9.58 6.91 3.54
C LEU A 237 -9.49 6.79 5.07
N THR A 238 -8.77 5.78 5.56
CA THR A 238 -8.56 5.58 7.00
C THR A 238 -7.69 6.69 7.59
N ILE A 239 -6.66 7.15 6.87
CA ILE A 239 -5.84 8.30 7.27
C ILE A 239 -6.73 9.54 7.43
N ALA A 240 -7.60 9.82 6.46
CA ALA A 240 -8.51 10.96 6.52
C ALA A 240 -9.49 10.86 7.71
N ALA A 241 -10.06 9.69 7.95
CA ALA A 241 -10.95 9.45 9.10
C ALA A 241 -10.22 9.64 10.45
N MET A 242 -8.97 9.16 10.55
CA MET A 242 -8.14 9.37 11.74
C MET A 242 -7.80 10.84 11.95
N ALA A 243 -7.55 11.59 10.88
CA ALA A 243 -7.27 13.03 10.95
C ALA A 243 -8.49 13.83 11.44
N LEU A 244 -9.69 13.51 10.95
CA LEU A 244 -10.94 14.14 11.44
C LEU A 244 -11.16 13.82 12.93
N ARG A 245 -11.02 12.57 13.33
CA ARG A 245 -11.13 12.17 14.75
C ARG A 245 -10.12 12.91 15.63
N LEU A 246 -8.87 13.06 15.17
CA LEU A 246 -7.85 13.81 15.90
C LEU A 246 -8.21 15.30 15.98
N ALA A 247 -8.75 15.90 14.93
CA ALA A 247 -9.19 17.29 14.93
C ALA A 247 -10.30 17.53 15.98
N ASP A 248 -11.28 16.63 16.06
CA ASP A 248 -12.34 16.70 17.08
C ASP A 248 -11.77 16.58 18.50
N HIS A 249 -10.87 15.64 18.74
CA HIS A 249 -10.19 15.47 20.02
C HIS A 249 -9.39 16.71 20.42
N LEU A 250 -8.61 17.29 19.53
CA LEU A 250 -7.81 18.50 19.79
C LEU A 250 -8.70 19.73 20.04
N THR A 251 -9.79 19.86 19.30
CA THR A 251 -10.75 20.94 19.48
C THR A 251 -11.40 20.89 20.86
N ALA A 252 -11.86 19.69 21.28
CA ALA A 252 -12.43 19.49 22.60
C ALA A 252 -11.41 19.80 23.71
N ARG A 253 -10.19 19.35 23.56
CA ARG A 253 -9.11 19.57 24.52
C ARG A 253 -8.73 21.05 24.66
N LEU A 254 -8.65 21.81 23.55
CA LEU A 254 -8.34 23.25 23.56
C LEU A 254 -9.47 24.09 24.17
N ARG A 255 -10.72 23.61 24.11
CA ARG A 255 -11.84 24.29 24.76
C ARG A 255 -11.94 24.02 26.27
N ALA A 256 -11.34 22.93 26.73
CA ALA A 256 -11.40 22.50 28.12
C ALA A 256 -10.22 23.02 28.97
N GLY A 257 -9.20 23.58 28.39
CA GLY A 257 -7.99 24.09 29.05
C GLY A 257 -7.66 25.50 28.64
#